data_7fb83ae9bc11af12d11ab86469015d08
#
_entry.id   7fb83ae9bc11af12d11ab86469015d08
#
_cell.length_a   1.000
_cell.length_b   1.000
_cell.length_c   1.000
_cell.angle_alpha   90.00
_cell.angle_beta   90.00
_cell.angle_gamma   90.00
#
_symmetry.space_group_name_H-M   'P 1'
#
loop_
_entity.id
_entity.type
_entity.pdbx_description
1 polymer ?
#
loop_
_entity_poly.entity_id
_entity_poly.type
_entity_poly.pdbx_seq_one_letter_code
_entity_poly.pdbx_strand_id
1 'polypeptide(L)'
;AISFGESRIRKETIAAEDVLHDLGAINMFSSDSQAMGRVDEVTIRCWQTAHKMKEQRGYLASPSVRTEPVEALDRNDNFRVIRYLAKLAINPALAHGIAHEVGSIEAGKWADLVFWRPAFFGVKPSLVMKGGFIAAAAMGDANASIPTPQPVHYRPMFGAYGGALARTSITFGSQSALASGTAESYG
;
A
#
# COMPACT_ATOMS: atom_id res chain seq x y z
N ALA A 1 -13.65 -9.31 28.38
CA ALA A 1 -12.92 -8.34 27.55
C ALA A 1 -11.89 -7.56 28.37
N ILE A 2 -12.29 -6.95 29.51
CA ILE A 2 -11.36 -6.16 30.37
C ILE A 2 -10.23 -7.02 30.89
N SER A 3 -10.52 -8.18 31.48
CA SER A 3 -9.51 -9.11 32.01
C SER A 3 -8.51 -9.58 30.94
N PHE A 4 -8.97 -9.77 29.69
CA PHE A 4 -8.10 -10.10 28.57
C PHE A 4 -7.18 -8.93 28.20
N GLY A 5 -7.72 -7.71 28.15
CA GLY A 5 -6.96 -6.51 27.89
C GLY A 5 -5.89 -6.27 28.96
N GLU A 6 -6.25 -6.35 30.23
CA GLU A 6 -5.33 -6.17 31.37
C GLU A 6 -4.22 -7.23 31.43
N SER A 7 -4.48 -8.45 30.96
CA SER A 7 -3.49 -9.52 30.97
C SER A 7 -2.52 -9.49 29.78
N ARG A 8 -2.93 -8.92 28.63
CA ARG A 8 -2.18 -8.99 27.38
C ARG A 8 -1.72 -7.66 26.83
N ILE A 9 -2.43 -6.57 27.15
CA ILE A 9 -2.13 -5.22 26.65
C ILE A 9 -1.54 -4.42 27.80
N ARG A 10 -0.23 -4.46 27.93
CA ARG A 10 0.50 -3.69 28.93
C ARG A 10 1.17 -2.49 28.30
N LYS A 11 1.11 -1.35 28.94
CA LYS A 11 1.74 -0.10 28.50
C LYS A 11 3.21 -0.29 28.13
N GLU A 12 3.93 -1.03 28.92
CA GLU A 12 5.36 -1.26 28.76
C GLU A 12 5.67 -2.10 27.53
N THR A 13 4.89 -3.13 27.26
CA THR A 13 5.10 -4.02 26.10
C THR A 13 4.72 -3.36 24.80
N ILE A 14 3.61 -2.61 24.76
CA ILE A 14 3.17 -1.86 23.58
C ILE A 14 4.22 -0.81 23.18
N ALA A 15 4.76 -0.08 24.13
CA ALA A 15 5.82 0.90 23.86
C ALA A 15 7.11 0.25 23.35
N ALA A 16 7.42 -0.96 23.82
CA ALA A 16 8.58 -1.72 23.35
C ALA A 16 8.42 -2.19 21.90
N GLU A 17 7.22 -2.56 21.47
CA GLU A 17 6.95 -3.01 20.10
C GLU A 17 7.32 -1.94 19.06
N ASP A 18 6.99 -0.68 19.29
CA ASP A 18 7.36 0.41 18.39
C ASP A 18 8.88 0.51 18.21
N VAL A 19 9.63 0.38 19.30
CA VAL A 19 11.09 0.39 19.31
C VAL A 19 11.65 -0.83 18.57
N LEU A 20 11.08 -2.01 18.79
CA LEU A 20 11.48 -3.25 18.11
C LEU A 20 11.19 -3.19 16.60
N HIS A 21 10.09 -2.57 16.21
CA HIS A 21 9.81 -2.29 14.80
C HIS A 21 10.87 -1.37 14.20
N ASP A 22 11.25 -0.31 14.90
CA ASP A 22 12.23 0.65 14.41
C ASP A 22 13.65 0.06 14.33
N LEU A 23 14.01 -0.79 15.28
CA LEU A 23 15.27 -1.54 15.27
C LEU A 23 15.31 -2.63 14.18
N GLY A 24 14.17 -3.03 13.64
CA GLY A 24 14.06 -4.10 12.65
C GLY A 24 13.96 -5.51 13.27
N ALA A 25 13.79 -5.62 14.58
CA ALA A 25 13.59 -6.91 15.27
C ALA A 25 12.23 -7.53 14.91
N ILE A 26 11.20 -6.70 14.76
CA ILE A 26 9.91 -7.10 14.18
C ILE A 26 9.93 -6.69 12.70
N ASN A 27 9.80 -7.65 11.82
CA ASN A 27 10.05 -7.45 10.37
C ASN A 27 8.79 -7.35 9.51
N MET A 28 7.59 -7.52 10.05
CA MET A 28 6.33 -7.45 9.32
C MET A 28 5.27 -6.71 10.12
N PHE A 29 4.29 -6.11 9.42
CA PHE A 29 3.03 -5.65 9.97
C PHE A 29 1.90 -6.55 9.48
N SER A 30 0.94 -6.83 10.34
CA SER A 30 -0.24 -7.60 10.02
C SER A 30 -1.50 -6.90 10.54
N SER A 31 -2.62 -7.13 9.85
CA SER A 31 -3.89 -6.46 10.17
C SER A 31 -4.75 -7.22 11.18
N ASP A 32 -4.53 -8.51 11.41
CA ASP A 32 -5.41 -9.38 12.19
C ASP A 32 -6.90 -9.28 11.76
N SER A 33 -7.14 -9.12 10.47
CA SER A 33 -8.45 -8.73 9.91
C SER A 33 -9.55 -9.74 10.13
N GLN A 34 -9.22 -11.02 10.28
CA GLN A 34 -10.19 -12.10 10.52
C GLN A 34 -10.64 -12.18 11.96
N ALA A 35 -9.91 -11.61 12.90
CA ALA A 35 -10.22 -11.65 14.32
C ALA A 35 -10.60 -10.28 14.88
N MET A 36 -9.63 -9.39 15.11
CA MET A 36 -9.87 -8.12 15.82
C MET A 36 -9.24 -6.91 15.14
N GLY A 37 -8.63 -7.07 13.97
CA GLY A 37 -7.93 -6.01 13.27
C GLY A 37 -8.67 -5.48 12.04
N ARG A 38 -8.08 -4.45 11.41
CA ARG A 38 -8.63 -3.79 10.22
C ARG A 38 -7.54 -3.65 9.16
N VAL A 39 -7.81 -4.13 7.96
CA VAL A 39 -6.85 -4.12 6.84
C VAL A 39 -6.45 -2.69 6.47
N ASP A 40 -7.41 -1.80 6.39
CA ASP A 40 -7.23 -0.40 5.99
C ASP A 40 -6.43 0.43 7.01
N GLU A 41 -6.52 0.09 8.29
CA GLU A 41 -5.79 0.82 9.34
C GLU A 41 -4.32 0.43 9.44
N VAL A 42 -3.94 -0.80 9.12
CA VAL A 42 -2.56 -1.29 9.36
C VAL A 42 -1.50 -0.47 8.64
N THR A 43 -1.76 -0.05 7.42
CA THR A 43 -0.84 0.77 6.65
C THR A 43 -0.63 2.14 7.27
N ILE A 44 -1.72 2.79 7.69
CA ILE A 44 -1.66 4.10 8.37
C ILE A 44 -0.92 3.97 9.71
N ARG A 45 -1.22 2.93 10.49
CA ARG A 45 -0.55 2.67 11.77
C ARG A 45 0.94 2.40 11.60
N CYS A 46 1.33 1.69 10.55
CA CYS A 46 2.73 1.47 10.21
C CYS A 46 3.47 2.82 10.03
N TRP A 47 2.91 3.74 9.28
CA TRP A 47 3.52 5.05 9.05
C TRP A 47 3.46 5.98 10.28
N GLN A 48 2.41 5.87 11.08
CA GLN A 48 2.34 6.58 12.37
C GLN A 48 3.42 6.10 13.33
N THR A 49 3.69 4.79 13.38
CA THR A 49 4.79 4.23 14.17
C THR A 49 6.14 4.72 13.68
N ALA A 50 6.36 4.74 12.37
CA ALA A 50 7.58 5.28 11.78
C ALA A 50 7.80 6.75 12.15
N HIS A 51 6.74 7.56 12.07
CA HIS A 51 6.80 8.98 12.45
C HIS A 51 7.09 9.17 13.94
N LYS A 52 6.37 8.46 14.81
CA LYS A 52 6.62 8.47 16.26
C LYS A 52 8.07 8.11 16.60
N MET A 53 8.61 7.10 15.92
CA MET A 53 10.01 6.68 16.13
C MET A 53 11.00 7.75 15.67
N LYS A 54 10.71 8.44 14.58
CA LYS A 54 11.52 9.58 14.14
C LYS A 54 11.54 10.70 15.20
N GLU A 55 10.39 11.06 15.74
CA GLU A 55 10.30 12.10 16.78
C GLU A 55 11.02 11.70 18.08
N GLN A 56 10.89 10.45 18.50
CA GLN A 56 11.46 9.97 19.75
C GLN A 56 12.93 9.59 19.68
N ARG A 57 13.41 9.15 18.51
CA ARG A 57 14.74 8.54 18.33
C ARG A 57 15.60 9.24 17.29
N GLY A 58 15.08 10.27 16.63
CA GLY A 58 15.77 10.96 15.56
C GLY A 58 15.84 10.16 14.25
N TYR A 59 16.75 10.55 13.36
CA TYR A 59 16.96 9.90 12.07
C TYR A 59 17.54 8.49 12.22
N LEU A 60 17.12 7.59 11.35
CA LEU A 60 17.62 6.21 11.31
C LEU A 60 18.70 6.09 10.22
N ALA A 61 19.95 5.96 10.66
CA ALA A 61 21.07 5.76 9.74
C ALA A 61 21.07 4.33 9.15
N SER A 62 21.41 4.23 7.87
CA SER A 62 21.67 2.94 7.24
C SER A 62 22.92 2.28 7.83
N PRO A 63 22.93 0.96 8.07
CA PRO A 63 24.13 0.25 8.51
C PRO A 63 25.30 0.37 7.52
N SER A 64 25.03 0.56 6.24
CA SER A 64 26.05 0.75 5.20
C SER A 64 26.74 2.12 5.25
N VAL A 65 26.19 3.10 5.98
CA VAL A 65 26.72 4.47 6.08
C VAL A 65 27.59 4.67 7.34
N ARG A 66 27.91 3.61 8.07
CA ARG A 66 28.70 3.68 9.31
C ARG A 66 30.15 4.14 9.16
N THR A 67 30.62 4.35 7.94
CA THR A 67 31.99 4.79 7.64
C THR A 67 32.13 6.28 7.39
N GLU A 68 31.01 7.00 7.27
CA GLU A 68 31.03 8.46 7.01
C GLU A 68 30.89 9.27 8.31
N PRO A 69 31.52 10.44 8.41
CA PRO A 69 31.33 11.35 9.54
C PRO A 69 29.85 11.70 9.73
N VAL A 70 29.42 11.81 10.99
CA VAL A 70 28.02 12.10 11.38
C VAL A 70 27.48 13.39 10.72
N GLU A 71 28.36 14.32 10.34
CA GLU A 71 28.02 15.58 9.68
C GLU A 71 27.62 15.43 8.20
N ALA A 72 28.00 14.31 7.57
CA ALA A 72 27.61 13.94 6.20
C ALA A 72 26.40 13.01 6.14
N LEU A 73 25.88 12.61 7.29
CA LEU A 73 24.68 11.78 7.36
C LEU A 73 23.51 12.56 6.76
N ASP A 74 23.02 12.01 5.68
CA ASP A 74 21.81 12.44 4.99
C ASP A 74 20.70 12.66 6.03
N ARG A 75 20.31 13.92 6.25
CA ARG A 75 19.25 14.29 7.20
C ARG A 75 17.85 13.85 6.76
N ASN A 76 17.78 13.02 5.73
CA ASN A 76 16.56 12.37 5.34
C ASN A 76 16.39 11.06 6.15
N ASP A 77 15.17 10.61 6.26
CA ASP A 77 14.82 9.39 6.96
C ASP A 77 14.50 8.24 5.98
N ASN A 78 15.10 8.28 4.80
CA ASN A 78 14.84 7.34 3.71
C ASN A 78 15.08 5.89 4.12
N PHE A 79 16.09 5.64 4.95
CA PHE A 79 16.35 4.28 5.43
C PHE A 79 15.20 3.75 6.30
N ARG A 80 14.61 4.60 7.16
CA ARG A 80 13.40 4.21 7.91
C ARG A 80 12.23 3.95 6.98
N VAL A 81 12.02 4.82 5.99
CA VAL A 81 10.96 4.62 4.97
C VAL A 81 11.12 3.28 4.27
N ILE A 82 12.31 2.95 3.79
CA ILE A 82 12.61 1.67 3.13
C ILE A 82 12.34 0.50 4.09
N ARG A 83 12.80 0.59 5.34
CA ARG A 83 12.58 -0.44 6.35
C ARG A 83 11.11 -0.69 6.63
N TYR A 84 10.32 0.35 6.78
CA TYR A 84 8.89 0.22 7.06
C TYR A 84 8.10 -0.21 5.81
N LEU A 85 8.50 0.24 4.64
CA LEU A 85 7.93 -0.23 3.38
C LEU A 85 8.18 -1.74 3.19
N ALA A 86 9.38 -2.21 3.48
CA ALA A 86 9.72 -3.63 3.40
C ALA A 86 8.81 -4.51 4.28
N LYS A 87 8.38 -4.00 5.45
CA LYS A 87 7.48 -4.72 6.36
C LYS A 87 6.07 -4.93 5.80
N LEU A 88 5.66 -4.10 4.83
CA LEU A 88 4.35 -4.18 4.17
C LEU A 88 4.43 -4.88 2.81
N ALA A 89 5.62 -5.09 2.26
CA ALA A 89 5.81 -5.57 0.91
C ALA A 89 6.72 -6.81 0.84
N ILE A 90 8.03 -6.60 0.75
CA ILE A 90 8.96 -7.71 0.46
C ILE A 90 9.12 -8.71 1.62
N ASN A 91 9.09 -8.24 2.87
CA ASN A 91 9.29 -9.14 4.01
C ASN A 91 8.15 -10.17 4.15
N PRO A 92 6.85 -9.79 4.09
CA PRO A 92 5.78 -10.78 4.05
C PRO A 92 5.86 -11.68 2.81
N ALA A 93 6.25 -11.16 1.65
CA ALA A 93 6.40 -11.98 0.45
C ALA A 93 7.50 -13.06 0.60
N LEU A 94 8.62 -12.71 1.24
CA LEU A 94 9.67 -13.67 1.60
C LEU A 94 9.18 -14.71 2.59
N ALA A 95 8.49 -14.27 3.65
CA ALA A 95 7.99 -15.17 4.69
C ALA A 95 6.97 -16.20 4.15
N HIS A 96 6.19 -15.81 3.14
CA HIS A 96 5.21 -16.67 2.47
C HIS A 96 5.78 -17.45 1.27
N GLY A 97 7.05 -17.23 0.90
CA GLY A 97 7.68 -17.91 -0.23
C GLY A 97 7.22 -17.45 -1.61
N ILE A 98 6.59 -16.27 -1.71
CA ILE A 98 6.05 -15.71 -2.96
C ILE A 98 6.81 -14.48 -3.45
N ALA A 99 8.00 -14.23 -2.93
CA ALA A 99 8.80 -13.05 -3.29
C ALA A 99 9.27 -13.05 -4.76
N HIS A 100 9.19 -14.18 -5.45
CA HIS A 100 9.46 -14.28 -6.89
C HIS A 100 8.34 -13.69 -7.74
N GLU A 101 7.13 -13.53 -7.19
CA GLU A 101 5.97 -12.97 -7.89
C GLU A 101 5.60 -11.56 -7.44
N VAL A 102 5.78 -11.25 -6.14
CA VAL A 102 5.29 -10.01 -5.54
C VAL A 102 6.29 -9.44 -4.53
N GLY A 103 6.01 -8.24 -4.01
CA GLY A 103 6.73 -7.64 -2.88
C GLY A 103 7.84 -6.67 -3.28
N SER A 104 8.24 -6.62 -4.55
CA SER A 104 9.21 -5.65 -5.08
C SER A 104 8.86 -5.27 -6.53
N ILE A 105 9.38 -4.13 -6.96
CA ILE A 105 9.20 -3.64 -8.34
C ILE A 105 10.35 -4.18 -9.19
N GLU A 106 10.11 -5.30 -9.85
CA GLU A 106 11.07 -5.97 -10.71
C GLU A 106 10.38 -6.53 -11.95
N ALA A 107 11.09 -6.56 -13.07
CA ALA A 107 10.56 -7.17 -14.29
C ALA A 107 10.23 -8.66 -14.06
N GLY A 108 9.06 -9.09 -14.53
CA GLY A 108 8.58 -10.45 -14.35
C GLY A 108 7.69 -10.67 -13.13
N LYS A 109 7.60 -9.69 -12.22
CA LYS A 109 6.67 -9.73 -11.08
C LYS A 109 5.34 -9.07 -11.42
N TRP A 110 4.34 -9.35 -10.62
CA TRP A 110 3.02 -8.74 -10.75
C TRP A 110 3.11 -7.21 -10.60
N ALA A 111 2.40 -6.51 -11.47
CA ALA A 111 2.31 -5.05 -11.42
C ALA A 111 1.29 -4.59 -10.36
N ASP A 112 1.56 -4.96 -9.11
CA ASP A 112 0.85 -4.49 -7.92
C ASP A 112 1.57 -3.23 -7.42
N LEU A 113 1.10 -2.06 -7.84
CA LEU A 113 1.82 -0.80 -7.66
C LEU A 113 0.96 0.21 -6.91
N VAL A 114 1.61 0.98 -6.03
CA VAL A 114 0.99 2.09 -5.34
C VAL A 114 1.78 3.36 -5.65
N PHE A 115 1.09 4.37 -6.18
CA PHE A 115 1.68 5.66 -6.53
C PHE A 115 1.31 6.70 -5.47
N TRP A 116 2.31 7.40 -4.98
CA TRP A 116 2.15 8.40 -3.95
C TRP A 116 2.62 9.77 -4.43
N ARG A 117 1.89 10.80 -4.07
CA ARG A 117 2.46 12.15 -4.02
C ARG A 117 3.27 12.27 -2.74
N PRO A 118 4.52 12.74 -2.77
CA PRO A 118 5.38 12.77 -1.57
C PRO A 118 4.73 13.41 -0.34
N ALA A 119 3.98 14.49 -0.52
CA ALA A 119 3.26 15.19 0.55
C ALA A 119 2.16 14.34 1.23
N PHE A 120 1.70 13.27 0.58
CA PHE A 120 0.64 12.38 1.09
C PHE A 120 1.11 10.94 1.24
N PHE A 121 2.43 10.74 1.28
CA PHE A 121 3.02 9.42 1.40
C PHE A 121 2.52 8.69 2.65
N GLY A 122 2.12 7.44 2.48
CA GLY A 122 1.62 6.59 3.55
C GLY A 122 0.19 6.89 4.01
N VAL A 123 -0.42 7.98 3.54
CA VAL A 123 -1.77 8.41 3.96
C VAL A 123 -2.79 8.25 2.85
N LYS A 124 -2.51 8.82 1.68
CA LYS A 124 -3.44 8.81 0.56
C LYS A 124 -2.70 8.55 -0.75
N PRO A 125 -2.80 7.34 -1.31
CA PRO A 125 -2.25 7.05 -2.62
C PRO A 125 -2.99 7.85 -3.72
N SER A 126 -2.27 8.24 -4.75
CA SER A 126 -2.87 8.87 -5.93
C SER A 126 -3.44 7.84 -6.90
N LEU A 127 -2.81 6.67 -6.95
CA LEU A 127 -3.23 5.57 -7.81
C LEU A 127 -2.81 4.24 -7.17
N VAL A 128 -3.65 3.24 -7.26
CA VAL A 128 -3.35 1.86 -6.89
C VAL A 128 -3.61 0.97 -8.09
N MET A 129 -2.63 0.17 -8.45
CA MET A 129 -2.75 -0.85 -9.50
C MET A 129 -2.66 -2.23 -8.89
N LYS A 130 -3.43 -3.15 -9.45
CA LYS A 130 -3.45 -4.57 -9.12
C LYS A 130 -3.31 -5.39 -10.39
N GLY A 131 -2.22 -6.14 -10.52
CA GLY A 131 -1.96 -6.93 -11.72
C GLY A 131 -1.88 -6.10 -13.01
N GLY A 132 -1.50 -4.82 -12.93
CA GLY A 132 -1.45 -3.90 -14.06
C GLY A 132 -2.77 -3.15 -14.36
N PHE A 133 -3.85 -3.42 -13.61
CA PHE A 133 -5.12 -2.70 -13.73
C PHE A 133 -5.26 -1.66 -12.64
N ILE A 134 -5.94 -0.56 -12.94
CA ILE A 134 -6.27 0.46 -11.95
C ILE A 134 -7.32 -0.10 -10.98
N ALA A 135 -6.95 -0.26 -9.72
CA ALA A 135 -7.83 -0.72 -8.65
C ALA A 135 -8.48 0.44 -7.90
N ALA A 136 -7.75 1.55 -7.74
CA ALA A 136 -8.26 2.77 -7.13
C ALA A 136 -7.46 3.98 -7.60
N ALA A 137 -8.13 5.13 -7.77
CA ALA A 137 -7.49 6.40 -8.06
C ALA A 137 -8.33 7.57 -7.55
N ALA A 138 -7.79 8.79 -7.68
CA ALA A 138 -8.52 9.99 -7.32
C ALA A 138 -9.76 10.15 -8.22
N MET A 139 -10.85 10.66 -7.66
CA MET A 139 -12.04 10.98 -8.44
C MET A 139 -11.69 11.98 -9.55
N GLY A 140 -12.14 11.69 -10.77
CA GLY A 140 -11.85 12.48 -11.96
C GLY A 140 -10.80 11.85 -12.89
N ASP A 141 -10.02 10.90 -12.43
CA ASP A 141 -9.20 10.08 -13.32
C ASP A 141 -10.11 9.11 -14.08
N ALA A 142 -9.91 9.01 -15.38
CA ALA A 142 -10.75 8.17 -16.22
C ALA A 142 -10.66 6.69 -15.76
N ASN A 143 -11.81 6.06 -15.55
CA ASN A 143 -11.98 4.66 -15.09
C ASN A 143 -11.21 4.29 -13.81
N ALA A 144 -10.86 5.27 -13.01
CA ALA A 144 -10.00 5.10 -11.86
C ALA A 144 -10.60 4.29 -10.71
N SER A 145 -11.92 4.20 -10.64
CA SER A 145 -12.63 3.57 -9.52
C SER A 145 -13.21 2.19 -9.85
N ILE A 146 -12.97 1.68 -11.06
CA ILE A 146 -13.57 0.40 -11.49
C ILE A 146 -12.47 -0.61 -11.74
N PRO A 147 -12.12 -1.46 -10.75
CA PRO A 147 -11.08 -2.48 -10.89
C PRO A 147 -11.50 -3.65 -11.80
N THR A 148 -12.80 -3.89 -11.91
CA THR A 148 -13.39 -4.90 -12.77
C THR A 148 -14.64 -4.36 -13.43
N PRO A 149 -14.93 -4.72 -14.70
CA PRO A 149 -16.20 -4.38 -15.31
C PRO A 149 -17.35 -4.91 -14.45
N GLN A 150 -18.18 -4.00 -13.97
CA GLN A 150 -19.39 -4.35 -13.23
C GLN A 150 -20.60 -3.93 -14.05
N PRO A 151 -21.65 -4.74 -14.15
CA PRO A 151 -22.85 -4.33 -14.82
C PRO A 151 -23.48 -3.15 -14.06
N VAL A 152 -23.64 -2.04 -14.74
CA VAL A 152 -24.26 -0.84 -14.18
C VAL A 152 -25.73 -0.83 -14.61
N HIS A 153 -26.63 -0.99 -13.65
CA HIS A 153 -28.04 -0.91 -13.88
C HIS A 153 -28.56 0.50 -13.55
N TYR A 154 -28.91 1.25 -14.55
CA TYR A 154 -29.52 2.56 -14.36
C TYR A 154 -31.01 2.42 -14.10
N ARG A 155 -31.53 3.18 -13.14
CA ARG A 155 -32.99 3.32 -12.99
C ARG A 155 -33.50 4.11 -14.20
N PRO A 156 -34.67 3.73 -14.79
CA PRO A 156 -35.21 4.40 -15.97
C PRO A 156 -35.35 5.91 -15.81
N MET A 157 -35.70 6.37 -14.60
CA MET A 157 -35.86 7.81 -14.31
C MET A 157 -34.52 8.59 -14.27
N PHE A 158 -33.40 7.90 -14.11
CA PHE A 158 -32.07 8.50 -14.08
C PHE A 158 -31.21 8.09 -15.29
N GLY A 159 -31.76 7.26 -16.15
CA GLY A 159 -31.06 6.69 -17.31
C GLY A 159 -31.12 7.54 -18.58
N ALA A 160 -31.59 8.77 -18.51
CA ALA A 160 -31.76 9.64 -19.66
C ALA A 160 -30.46 10.32 -20.15
N TYR A 161 -29.32 9.64 -20.02
CA TYR A 161 -28.03 10.19 -20.45
C TYR A 161 -27.77 10.02 -21.95
N GLY A 162 -28.65 9.31 -22.67
CA GLY A 162 -28.50 9.07 -24.12
C GLY A 162 -27.15 8.45 -24.49
N GLY A 163 -26.56 8.94 -25.56
CA GLY A 163 -25.23 8.47 -26.01
C GLY A 163 -24.04 9.06 -25.24
N ALA A 164 -24.26 9.86 -24.18
CA ALA A 164 -23.16 10.50 -23.44
C ALA A 164 -22.29 9.49 -22.70
N LEU A 165 -22.88 8.43 -22.14
CA LEU A 165 -22.15 7.37 -21.42
C LEU A 165 -21.10 6.70 -22.31
N ALA A 166 -21.47 6.28 -23.51
CA ALA A 166 -20.55 5.65 -24.45
C ALA A 166 -19.43 6.60 -24.91
N ARG A 167 -19.67 7.90 -24.91
CA ARG A 167 -18.69 8.92 -25.30
C ARG A 167 -17.78 9.35 -24.16
N THR A 168 -18.18 9.15 -22.91
CA THR A 168 -17.41 9.54 -21.72
C THR A 168 -16.73 8.37 -21.04
N SER A 169 -17.05 7.13 -21.45
CA SER A 169 -16.39 5.93 -20.92
C SER A 169 -15.05 5.73 -21.62
N ILE A 170 -13.99 5.58 -20.82
CA ILE A 170 -12.66 5.20 -21.29
C ILE A 170 -12.34 3.87 -20.63
N THR A 171 -12.05 2.86 -21.45
CA THR A 171 -11.65 1.54 -20.98
C THR A 171 -10.15 1.41 -21.08
N PHE A 172 -9.50 1.11 -19.95
CA PHE A 172 -8.08 0.79 -19.92
C PHE A 172 -7.90 -0.72 -20.09
N GLY A 173 -7.15 -1.11 -21.09
CA GLY A 173 -6.79 -2.50 -21.36
C GLY A 173 -5.27 -2.67 -21.43
N SER A 174 -4.78 -3.86 -21.07
CA SER A 174 -3.39 -4.20 -21.34
C SER A 174 -3.18 -4.39 -22.84
N GLN A 175 -1.98 -4.13 -23.34
CA GLN A 175 -1.64 -4.32 -24.74
C GLN A 175 -1.85 -5.78 -25.18
N SER A 176 -1.61 -6.74 -24.28
CA SER A 176 -1.87 -8.16 -24.53
C SER A 176 -3.37 -8.48 -24.61
N ALA A 177 -4.21 -7.87 -23.79
CA ALA A 177 -5.67 -8.04 -23.83
C ALA A 177 -6.26 -7.47 -25.14
N LEU A 178 -5.74 -6.34 -25.61
CA LEU A 178 -6.11 -5.77 -26.90
C LEU A 178 -5.67 -6.66 -28.06
N ALA A 179 -4.43 -7.16 -28.02
CA ALA A 179 -3.88 -8.02 -29.08
C ALA A 179 -4.55 -9.40 -29.14
N SER A 180 -5.06 -9.92 -28.02
CA SER A 180 -5.77 -11.21 -27.95
C SER A 180 -7.25 -11.13 -28.29
N GLY A 181 -7.80 -9.93 -28.55
CA GLY A 181 -9.24 -9.75 -28.78
C GLY A 181 -10.10 -9.92 -27.53
N THR A 182 -9.50 -10.12 -26.35
CA THR A 182 -10.22 -10.29 -25.09
C THR A 182 -11.04 -9.04 -24.74
N ALA A 183 -10.57 -7.86 -25.15
CA ALA A 183 -11.28 -6.61 -24.94
C ALA A 183 -12.66 -6.56 -25.63
N GLU A 184 -12.80 -7.21 -26.79
CA GLU A 184 -14.05 -7.25 -27.55
C GLU A 184 -15.13 -8.10 -26.87
N SER A 185 -14.73 -9.03 -26.00
CA SER A 185 -15.67 -9.88 -25.27
C SER A 185 -16.38 -9.16 -24.12
N TYR A 186 -15.90 -7.95 -23.75
CA TYR A 186 -16.47 -7.13 -22.69
C TYR A 186 -17.20 -5.87 -23.18
N GLY A 187 -17.26 -5.66 -24.50
CA GLY A 187 -17.78 -4.46 -25.17
C GLY A 187 -19.24 -4.47 -25.51
#